data_29310a96b70788d4a19a3cde2ba74741
#
_entry.id   29310a96b70788d4a19a3cde2ba74741
#
_cell.length_a   1.000
_cell.length_b   1.000
_cell.length_c   1.000
_cell.angle_alpha   90.00
_cell.angle_beta   90.00
_cell.angle_gamma   90.00
#
_symmetry.space_group_name_H-M   'P 1'
#
loop_
_entity.id
_entity.type
_entity.pdbx_description
1 polymer ?
#
loop_
_entity_poly.entity_id
_entity_poly.type
_entity_poly.pdbx_seq_one_letter_code
_entity_poly.pdbx_strand_id
1 'polypeptide(L)'
;MKKIFLYIFLFSNLFGQNSVVRQFSKAFADVAEKAKPAVVTIITDKVISMRQFDDFGFFFQPNLPRQREFKTNALGSGVIVDSKKGYILTNNHVVDDMDGIRVKLIDKREFEATIIGTDPKTDLAILQIDAENLDDIRMGDSDELRVGEWVMAVGSPFSENLSHTVTTGIVSAIGRSNILDSGSYEDFIQTDAAINPGNSGGALLNMDGELIGINTAIATGGYEKGNRGVGFAIPSSMANRIMSDLIDKGYVTRSWLGVIIQDLDSETADALDIDTRNGAL
;
A
#
# COMPACT_ATOMS: atom_id res chain seq x y z
N MET A 1 -31.05 -7.44 52.77
CA MET A 1 -29.97 -8.18 52.13
C MET A 1 -30.09 -8.31 50.59
N LYS A 2 -31.28 -8.52 49.99
CA LYS A 2 -31.41 -8.67 48.51
C LYS A 2 -31.08 -7.44 47.68
N LYS A 3 -31.21 -6.22 48.19
CA LYS A 3 -30.96 -4.97 47.45
C LYS A 3 -29.42 -4.66 47.32
N ILE A 4 -28.62 -5.05 48.29
CA ILE A 4 -27.16 -4.83 48.28
C ILE A 4 -26.48 -5.74 47.24
N PHE A 5 -26.93 -6.98 47.04
CA PHE A 5 -26.40 -7.86 46.03
C PHE A 5 -26.68 -7.39 44.59
N LEU A 6 -27.79 -6.70 44.35
CA LEU A 6 -28.13 -6.18 43.02
C LEU A 6 -27.22 -5.01 42.64
N TYR A 7 -26.85 -4.15 43.59
CA TYR A 7 -25.91 -3.02 43.34
C TYR A 7 -24.50 -3.49 43.08
N ILE A 8 -24.02 -4.51 43.76
CA ILE A 8 -22.67 -5.10 43.53
C ILE A 8 -22.60 -5.74 42.14
N PHE A 9 -23.66 -6.42 41.70
CA PHE A 9 -23.71 -7.03 40.37
C PHE A 9 -23.75 -6.01 39.23
N LEU A 10 -24.44 -4.89 39.40
CA LEU A 10 -24.48 -3.78 38.44
C LEU A 10 -23.12 -3.04 38.38
N PHE A 11 -22.44 -2.84 39.50
CA PHE A 11 -21.14 -2.20 39.54
C PHE A 11 -20.04 -3.08 38.92
N SER A 12 -20.04 -4.40 39.14
CA SER A 12 -19.07 -5.30 38.54
C SER A 12 -19.18 -5.37 37.00
N ASN A 13 -20.37 -5.24 36.43
CA ASN A 13 -20.56 -5.19 34.98
C ASN A 13 -20.03 -3.89 34.35
N LEU A 14 -20.15 -2.74 35.06
CA LEU A 14 -19.61 -1.47 34.57
C LEU A 14 -18.06 -1.44 34.55
N PHE A 15 -17.43 -2.04 35.54
CA PHE A 15 -15.94 -2.16 35.58
C PHE A 15 -15.41 -3.18 34.59
N GLY A 16 -16.14 -4.27 34.31
CA GLY A 16 -15.78 -5.28 33.34
C GLY A 16 -15.81 -4.75 31.89
N GLN A 17 -16.83 -3.98 31.54
CA GLN A 17 -16.94 -3.37 30.20
C GLN A 17 -15.78 -2.40 29.92
N ASN A 18 -15.39 -1.57 30.88
CA ASN A 18 -14.27 -0.64 30.74
C ASN A 18 -12.93 -1.37 30.54
N SER A 19 -12.74 -2.57 31.08
CA SER A 19 -11.50 -3.35 30.92
C SER A 19 -11.36 -3.93 29.52
N VAL A 20 -12.44 -4.46 28.92
CA VAL A 20 -12.45 -5.02 27.56
C VAL A 20 -12.20 -3.93 26.51
N VAL A 21 -12.87 -2.79 26.63
CA VAL A 21 -12.67 -1.65 25.72
C VAL A 21 -11.22 -1.13 25.78
N ARG A 22 -10.63 -1.06 26.98
CA ARG A 22 -9.23 -0.67 27.14
C ARG A 22 -8.26 -1.68 26.56
N GLN A 23 -8.52 -2.98 26.71
CA GLN A 23 -7.70 -4.04 26.11
C GLN A 23 -7.76 -3.99 24.59
N PHE A 24 -8.95 -3.79 24.03
CA PHE A 24 -9.16 -3.62 22.61
C PHE A 24 -8.37 -2.40 22.07
N SER A 25 -8.54 -1.23 22.68
CA SER A 25 -7.79 -0.02 22.31
C SER A 25 -6.27 -0.21 22.44
N LYS A 26 -5.81 -0.93 23.48
CA LYS A 26 -4.41 -1.24 23.66
C LYS A 26 -3.85 -2.13 22.55
N ALA A 27 -4.60 -3.13 22.08
CA ALA A 27 -4.16 -4.01 21.01
C ALA A 27 -3.82 -3.22 19.73
N PHE A 28 -4.68 -2.25 19.33
CA PHE A 28 -4.37 -1.38 18.19
C PHE A 28 -3.13 -0.50 18.41
N ALA A 29 -3.00 0.05 19.61
CA ALA A 29 -1.83 0.88 19.94
C ALA A 29 -0.52 0.06 19.91
N ASP A 30 -0.53 -1.16 20.46
CA ASP A 30 0.62 -2.06 20.48
C ASP A 30 1.04 -2.46 19.05
N VAL A 31 0.08 -2.77 18.17
CA VAL A 31 0.35 -3.06 16.74
C VAL A 31 0.96 -1.85 16.04
N ALA A 32 0.39 -0.66 16.24
CA ALA A 32 0.89 0.57 15.65
C ALA A 32 2.32 0.89 16.13
N GLU A 33 2.59 0.76 17.42
CA GLU A 33 3.91 1.03 18.02
C GLU A 33 4.98 0.08 17.45
N LYS A 34 4.64 -1.20 17.32
CA LYS A 34 5.53 -2.23 16.76
C LYS A 34 5.80 -2.06 15.27
N ALA A 35 4.80 -1.66 14.49
CA ALA A 35 4.90 -1.63 13.04
C ALA A 35 5.50 -0.34 12.47
N LYS A 36 5.25 0.81 13.11
CA LYS A 36 5.71 2.12 12.62
C LYS A 36 7.21 2.21 12.30
N PRO A 37 8.14 1.63 13.09
CA PRO A 37 9.55 1.71 12.76
C PRO A 37 9.94 1.07 11.44
N ALA A 38 9.20 0.05 10.99
CA ALA A 38 9.42 -0.62 9.71
C ALA A 38 8.74 0.08 8.52
N VAL A 39 7.89 1.08 8.76
CA VAL A 39 7.25 1.85 7.68
C VAL A 39 8.03 3.14 7.45
N VAL A 40 8.35 3.43 6.19
CA VAL A 40 9.17 4.58 5.81
C VAL A 40 8.42 5.53 4.91
N THR A 41 8.84 6.80 4.88
CA THR A 41 8.39 7.78 3.89
C THR A 41 9.35 7.75 2.70
N ILE A 42 8.82 7.63 1.50
CA ILE A 42 9.58 7.73 0.25
C ILE A 42 9.34 9.11 -0.33
N ILE A 43 10.42 9.82 -0.60
CA ILE A 43 10.43 11.15 -1.21
C ILE A 43 11.09 11.00 -2.58
N THR A 44 10.35 11.32 -3.62
CA THR A 44 10.85 11.22 -4.99
C THR A 44 10.96 12.60 -5.62
N ASP A 45 12.05 12.81 -6.34
CA ASP A 45 12.34 14.04 -7.05
C ASP A 45 12.24 13.79 -8.56
N LYS A 46 11.53 14.67 -9.28
CA LYS A 46 11.51 14.67 -10.75
C LYS A 46 11.86 16.04 -11.29
N VAL A 47 12.80 16.09 -12.23
CA VAL A 47 13.21 17.30 -12.92
C VAL A 47 12.43 17.43 -14.22
N ILE A 48 11.51 18.38 -14.27
CA ILE A 48 10.73 18.66 -15.47
C ILE A 48 11.40 19.82 -16.21
N SER A 49 11.96 19.57 -17.40
CA SER A 49 12.47 20.62 -18.26
C SER A 49 11.35 21.10 -19.20
N MET A 50 10.82 22.29 -18.95
CA MET A 50 9.89 22.95 -19.89
C MET A 50 10.67 23.82 -20.86
N ARG A 51 10.55 23.53 -22.16
CA ARG A 51 10.92 24.46 -23.23
C ARG A 51 9.84 25.53 -23.31
N GLN A 52 10.14 26.72 -22.83
CA GLN A 52 9.24 27.86 -23.01
C GLN A 52 9.44 28.39 -24.44
N PHE A 53 8.46 28.12 -25.31
CA PHE A 53 8.34 28.76 -26.62
C PHE A 53 7.74 30.16 -26.40
N ASP A 54 8.58 31.14 -26.06
CA ASP A 54 8.21 32.56 -26.13
C ASP A 54 8.79 33.13 -27.42
N ASP A 55 8.00 33.01 -28.50
CA ASP A 55 8.35 33.65 -29.80
C ASP A 55 8.48 35.15 -29.69
N PHE A 56 7.96 35.79 -28.65
CA PHE A 56 8.01 37.21 -28.41
C PHE A 56 9.24 37.68 -27.60
N GLY A 57 9.75 36.81 -26.69
CA GLY A 57 10.92 37.13 -25.85
C GLY A 57 12.25 37.10 -26.59
N PHE A 58 12.32 36.42 -27.73
CA PHE A 58 13.54 36.26 -28.52
C PHE A 58 14.11 37.59 -29.02
N PHE A 59 13.25 38.58 -29.30
CA PHE A 59 13.65 39.90 -29.82
C PHE A 59 14.20 40.85 -28.74
N PHE A 60 13.87 40.63 -27.47
CA PHE A 60 14.19 41.60 -26.41
C PHE A 60 15.25 41.13 -25.40
N GLN A 61 15.49 39.83 -25.26
CA GLN A 61 16.52 39.29 -24.34
C GLN A 61 17.13 37.98 -24.84
N PRO A 62 18.18 38.04 -25.69
CA PRO A 62 18.79 36.84 -26.28
C PRO A 62 19.58 35.94 -25.30
N ASN A 63 19.78 36.36 -24.04
CA ASN A 63 20.58 35.65 -23.04
C ASN A 63 19.77 34.98 -21.92
N LEU A 64 18.44 34.85 -22.04
CA LEU A 64 17.68 34.07 -21.08
C LEU A 64 17.91 32.58 -21.31
N PRO A 65 18.13 31.78 -20.25
CA PRO A 65 18.20 30.33 -20.38
C PRO A 65 16.89 29.80 -20.94
N ARG A 66 16.97 29.10 -22.08
CA ARG A 66 15.86 28.54 -22.84
C ARG A 66 15.19 27.32 -22.16
N GLN A 67 15.72 26.86 -21.04
CA GLN A 67 15.22 25.77 -20.26
C GLN A 67 15.08 26.23 -18.81
N ARG A 68 13.87 26.11 -18.27
CA ARG A 68 13.66 26.17 -16.83
C ARG A 68 13.42 24.76 -16.34
N GLU A 69 14.27 24.32 -15.45
CA GLU A 69 14.10 23.06 -14.73
C GLU A 69 13.25 23.35 -13.49
N PHE A 70 12.17 22.61 -13.36
CA PHE A 70 11.33 22.62 -12.16
C PHE A 70 11.52 21.27 -11.47
N LYS A 71 11.93 21.30 -10.22
CA LYS A 71 11.91 20.10 -9.37
C LYS A 71 10.51 19.95 -8.78
N THR A 72 9.87 18.82 -9.03
CA THR A 72 8.64 18.42 -8.37
C THR A 72 8.94 17.24 -7.46
N ASN A 73 8.39 17.28 -6.25
CA ASN A 73 8.55 16.20 -5.28
C ASN A 73 7.22 15.49 -5.14
N ALA A 74 7.26 14.16 -5.12
CA ALA A 74 6.12 13.34 -4.75
C ALA A 74 6.43 12.54 -3.48
N LEU A 75 5.40 12.11 -2.79
CA LEU A 75 5.50 11.34 -1.57
C LEU A 75 4.79 10.00 -1.71
N GLY A 76 5.43 8.98 -1.18
CA GLY A 76 4.88 7.65 -1.01
C GLY A 76 5.34 7.06 0.31
N SER A 77 5.03 5.80 0.49
CA SER A 77 5.45 5.00 1.64
C SER A 77 6.18 3.74 1.19
N GLY A 78 6.88 3.12 2.11
CA GLY A 78 7.51 1.83 1.92
C GLY A 78 7.53 1.03 3.21
N VAL A 79 7.79 -0.26 3.09
CA VAL A 79 7.87 -1.19 4.23
C VAL A 79 9.22 -1.89 4.21
N ILE A 80 10.00 -1.77 5.27
CA ILE A 80 11.26 -2.51 5.42
C ILE A 80 10.92 -3.99 5.63
N VAL A 81 11.37 -4.84 4.70
CA VAL A 81 11.12 -6.28 4.69
C VAL A 81 12.36 -7.12 4.99
N ASP A 82 13.54 -6.50 4.96
CA ASP A 82 14.82 -7.10 5.39
C ASP A 82 15.71 -6.01 5.99
N SER A 83 15.78 -5.97 7.32
CA SER A 83 16.54 -4.96 8.08
C SER A 83 18.06 -5.09 7.91
N LYS A 84 18.56 -6.28 7.57
CA LYS A 84 20.01 -6.55 7.39
C LYS A 84 20.52 -6.08 6.03
N LYS A 85 19.67 -6.20 5.00
CA LYS A 85 20.01 -5.80 3.63
C LYS A 85 19.49 -4.43 3.26
N GLY A 86 18.66 -3.83 4.12
CA GLY A 86 18.00 -2.54 3.87
C GLY A 86 16.97 -2.58 2.75
N TYR A 87 16.34 -3.74 2.51
CA TYR A 87 15.32 -3.87 1.48
C TYR A 87 13.98 -3.31 1.92
N ILE A 88 13.39 -2.51 1.03
CA ILE A 88 12.10 -1.82 1.24
C ILE A 88 11.18 -2.21 0.09
N LEU A 89 10.01 -2.72 0.44
CA LEU A 89 8.93 -3.00 -0.50
C LEU A 89 8.03 -1.77 -0.62
N THR A 90 7.68 -1.38 -1.85
CA THR A 90 6.81 -0.24 -2.15
C THR A 90 6.03 -0.48 -3.44
N ASN A 91 5.21 0.49 -3.88
CA ASN A 91 4.58 0.45 -5.19
C ASN A 91 5.53 0.92 -6.30
N ASN A 92 5.40 0.33 -7.50
CA ASN A 92 6.15 0.76 -8.67
C ASN A 92 5.82 2.21 -9.05
N HIS A 93 4.54 2.60 -9.06
CA HIS A 93 4.13 3.96 -9.43
C HIS A 93 4.69 5.06 -8.50
N VAL A 94 5.16 4.71 -7.29
CA VAL A 94 5.82 5.65 -6.38
C VAL A 94 7.22 6.02 -6.87
N VAL A 95 7.90 5.10 -7.56
CA VAL A 95 9.32 5.23 -7.93
C VAL A 95 9.56 5.27 -9.44
N ASP A 96 8.52 5.03 -10.24
CA ASP A 96 8.61 4.97 -11.69
C ASP A 96 8.93 6.33 -12.29
N ASP A 97 9.92 6.36 -13.19
CA ASP A 97 10.36 7.56 -13.91
C ASP A 97 10.76 8.74 -12.99
N MET A 98 11.41 8.44 -11.84
CA MET A 98 11.93 9.42 -10.89
C MET A 98 13.45 9.56 -11.02
N ASP A 99 13.96 10.81 -10.93
CA ASP A 99 15.38 11.13 -11.04
C ASP A 99 16.16 10.88 -9.75
N GLY A 100 15.48 10.97 -8.60
CA GLY A 100 16.04 10.74 -7.27
C GLY A 100 15.02 10.14 -6.32
N ILE A 101 15.48 9.23 -5.46
CA ILE A 101 14.64 8.57 -4.46
C ILE A 101 15.35 8.65 -3.12
N ARG A 102 14.68 9.22 -2.12
CA ARG A 102 15.15 9.28 -0.74
C ARG A 102 14.15 8.61 0.18
N VAL A 103 14.67 7.90 1.17
CA VAL A 103 13.90 7.23 2.20
C VAL A 103 14.15 7.93 3.53
N LYS A 104 13.06 8.29 4.21
CA LYS A 104 13.08 8.89 5.53
C LYS A 104 12.46 7.94 6.55
N LEU A 105 13.23 7.63 7.58
CA LEU A 105 12.83 6.75 8.67
C LEU A 105 12.02 7.52 9.73
N ILE A 106 11.41 6.78 10.65
CA ILE A 106 10.65 7.36 11.77
C ILE A 106 11.51 8.21 12.72
N ASP A 107 12.79 7.86 12.88
CA ASP A 107 13.78 8.60 13.66
C ASP A 107 14.37 9.81 12.94
N LYS A 108 13.83 10.14 11.73
CA LYS A 108 14.21 11.25 10.86
C LYS A 108 15.54 11.09 10.13
N ARG A 109 16.21 9.94 10.22
CA ARG A 109 17.35 9.64 9.33
C ARG A 109 16.84 9.58 7.89
N GLU A 110 17.63 10.12 6.96
CA GLU A 110 17.32 10.11 5.52
C GLU A 110 18.48 9.43 4.77
N PHE A 111 18.11 8.61 3.78
CA PHE A 111 19.06 7.85 2.97
C PHE A 111 18.66 7.93 1.50
N GLU A 112 19.66 8.02 0.62
CA GLU A 112 19.45 7.75 -0.81
C GLU A 112 19.09 6.29 -1.00
N ALA A 113 18.12 6.02 -1.86
CA ALA A 113 17.68 4.67 -2.16
C ALA A 113 17.95 4.31 -3.61
N THR A 114 18.33 3.06 -3.83
CA THR A 114 18.49 2.48 -5.17
C THR A 114 17.33 1.53 -5.48
N ILE A 115 16.84 1.56 -6.72
CA ILE A 115 15.86 0.57 -7.19
C ILE A 115 16.60 -0.73 -7.47
N ILE A 116 16.20 -1.80 -6.78
CA ILE A 116 16.72 -3.16 -6.99
C ILE A 116 15.93 -3.89 -8.08
N GLY A 117 14.62 -3.72 -8.09
CA GLY A 117 13.75 -4.29 -9.10
C GLY A 117 12.36 -3.70 -9.09
N THR A 118 11.68 -3.78 -10.23
CA THR A 118 10.34 -3.26 -10.42
C THR A 118 9.46 -4.22 -11.19
N ASP A 119 8.17 -4.20 -10.90
CA ASP A 119 7.15 -4.91 -11.65
C ASP A 119 5.92 -4.02 -11.86
N PRO A 120 5.85 -3.31 -13.00
CA PRO A 120 4.72 -2.46 -13.32
C PRO A 120 3.37 -3.19 -13.37
N LYS A 121 3.38 -4.51 -13.66
CA LYS A 121 2.13 -5.29 -13.79
C LYS A 121 1.45 -5.60 -12.46
N THR A 122 2.20 -5.74 -11.38
CA THR A 122 1.66 -5.88 -10.03
C THR A 122 1.76 -4.60 -9.22
N ASP A 123 2.33 -3.55 -9.82
CA ASP A 123 2.60 -2.27 -9.16
C ASP A 123 3.47 -2.41 -7.89
N LEU A 124 4.52 -3.27 -7.95
CA LEU A 124 5.46 -3.46 -6.84
C LEU A 124 6.89 -3.11 -7.25
N ALA A 125 7.67 -2.61 -6.29
CA ALA A 125 9.08 -2.32 -6.42
C ALA A 125 9.84 -2.65 -5.14
N ILE A 126 11.12 -3.02 -5.28
CA ILE A 126 12.08 -3.16 -4.19
C ILE A 126 13.11 -2.06 -4.29
N LEU A 127 13.26 -1.32 -3.20
CA LEU A 127 14.35 -0.38 -2.99
C LEU A 127 15.36 -0.95 -2.01
N GLN A 128 16.57 -0.38 -2.04
CA GLN A 128 17.61 -0.65 -1.04
C GLN A 128 18.18 0.65 -0.51
N ILE A 129 18.38 0.70 0.79
CA ILE A 129 19.15 1.74 1.50
C ILE A 129 20.33 1.11 2.22
N ASP A 130 21.41 1.87 2.37
CA ASP A 130 22.57 1.50 3.20
C ASP A 130 22.41 2.15 4.58
N ALA A 131 21.80 1.42 5.50
CA ALA A 131 21.49 1.90 6.85
C ALA A 131 21.59 0.78 7.88
N GLU A 132 22.06 1.16 9.07
CA GLU A 132 22.11 0.26 10.22
C GLU A 132 20.95 0.55 11.19
N ASN A 133 20.68 -0.41 12.09
CA ASN A 133 19.62 -0.32 13.11
C ASN A 133 18.26 -0.03 12.49
N LEU A 134 17.88 -0.88 11.55
CA LEU A 134 16.56 -0.91 10.93
C LEU A 134 15.68 -1.95 11.62
N ASP A 135 14.40 -1.64 11.74
CA ASP A 135 13.36 -2.60 12.11
C ASP A 135 12.67 -3.10 10.83
N ASP A 136 12.46 -4.40 10.71
CA ASP A 136 11.67 -5.00 9.64
C ASP A 136 10.33 -5.52 10.15
N ILE A 137 9.42 -5.77 9.20
CA ILE A 137 8.10 -6.29 9.50
C ILE A 137 8.00 -7.75 9.03
N ARG A 138 7.38 -8.57 9.87
CA ARG A 138 7.12 -9.95 9.50
C ARG A 138 6.05 -10.01 8.42
N MET A 139 6.30 -10.80 7.37
CA MET A 139 5.28 -11.12 6.36
C MET A 139 4.22 -12.04 6.98
N GLY A 140 2.96 -11.65 6.84
CA GLY A 140 1.80 -12.48 7.16
C GLY A 140 1.30 -13.23 5.92
N ASP A 141 0.32 -14.09 6.11
CA ASP A 141 -0.32 -14.85 5.04
C ASP A 141 -1.67 -14.22 4.67
N SER A 142 -1.72 -13.57 3.50
CA SER A 142 -2.95 -12.94 3.01
C SER A 142 -3.96 -13.96 2.45
N ASP A 143 -3.55 -15.19 2.15
CA ASP A 143 -4.45 -16.22 1.63
C ASP A 143 -5.35 -16.81 2.76
N GLU A 144 -4.98 -16.60 4.04
CA GLU A 144 -5.79 -16.98 5.20
C GLU A 144 -6.80 -15.92 5.66
N LEU A 145 -6.78 -14.71 5.04
CA LEU A 145 -7.65 -13.60 5.43
C LEU A 145 -9.13 -13.90 5.22
N ARG A 146 -9.94 -13.40 6.15
CA ARG A 146 -11.40 -13.47 6.08
C ARG A 146 -12.02 -12.08 6.08
N VAL A 147 -13.06 -11.90 5.30
CA VAL A 147 -13.87 -10.68 5.32
C VAL A 147 -14.41 -10.44 6.74
N GLY A 148 -14.25 -9.19 7.22
CA GLY A 148 -14.63 -8.78 8.56
C GLY A 148 -13.48 -8.77 9.58
N GLU A 149 -12.31 -9.30 9.28
CA GLU A 149 -11.14 -9.20 10.15
C GLU A 149 -10.62 -7.79 10.22
N TRP A 150 -10.19 -7.37 11.42
CA TRP A 150 -9.61 -6.04 11.63
C TRP A 150 -8.24 -5.93 10.98
N VAL A 151 -8.02 -4.78 10.33
CA VAL A 151 -6.75 -4.44 9.70
C VAL A 151 -6.33 -3.02 10.04
N MET A 152 -5.05 -2.76 9.90
CA MET A 152 -4.44 -1.46 10.17
C MET A 152 -3.60 -1.04 8.96
N ALA A 153 -3.89 0.13 8.39
CA ALA A 153 -3.06 0.73 7.36
C ALA A 153 -2.10 1.75 7.98
N VAL A 154 -0.83 1.68 7.58
CA VAL A 154 0.23 2.60 8.03
C VAL A 154 0.92 3.19 6.81
N GLY A 155 1.13 4.51 6.80
CA GLY A 155 1.78 5.21 5.71
C GLY A 155 1.97 6.70 5.97
N SER A 156 2.33 7.45 4.94
CA SER A 156 2.68 8.88 5.01
C SER A 156 1.80 9.72 4.08
N PRO A 157 0.50 9.91 4.42
CA PRO A 157 -0.43 10.57 3.52
C PRO A 157 -0.15 12.06 3.39
N PHE A 158 -0.32 12.62 2.19
CA PHE A 158 -0.36 14.04 1.82
C PHE A 158 0.91 14.87 2.07
N SER A 159 1.65 14.64 3.15
CA SER A 159 2.84 15.44 3.48
C SER A 159 3.76 14.71 4.46
N GLU A 160 5.04 15.11 4.48
CA GLU A 160 6.02 14.59 5.45
C GLU A 160 5.61 14.82 6.91
N ASN A 161 4.83 15.86 7.18
CA ASN A 161 4.34 16.16 8.54
C ASN A 161 3.27 15.17 9.02
N LEU A 162 2.68 14.40 8.10
CA LEU A 162 1.70 13.35 8.38
C LEU A 162 2.29 11.94 8.24
N SER A 163 3.62 11.83 8.21
CA SER A 163 4.31 10.54 8.15
C SER A 163 3.90 9.61 9.29
N HIS A 164 3.89 8.30 9.02
CA HIS A 164 3.52 7.24 9.97
C HIS A 164 2.09 7.39 10.52
N THR A 165 1.17 7.91 9.69
CA THR A 165 -0.26 7.95 10.00
C THR A 165 -0.80 6.52 10.03
N VAL A 166 -1.63 6.24 11.03
CA VAL A 166 -2.30 4.96 11.23
C VAL A 166 -3.80 5.13 11.03
N THR A 167 -4.38 4.26 10.23
CA THR A 167 -5.84 4.14 10.09
C THR A 167 -6.25 2.68 10.30
N THR A 168 -7.46 2.45 10.78
CA THR A 168 -7.97 1.11 11.06
C THR A 168 -9.29 0.88 10.34
N GLY A 169 -9.56 -0.35 9.99
CA GLY A 169 -10.76 -0.81 9.33
C GLY A 169 -10.83 -2.32 9.34
N ILE A 170 -11.56 -2.88 8.39
CA ILE A 170 -11.70 -4.32 8.21
C ILE A 170 -11.33 -4.75 6.79
N VAL A 171 -11.10 -6.02 6.60
CA VAL A 171 -11.12 -6.64 5.29
C VAL A 171 -12.56 -6.58 4.77
N SER A 172 -12.82 -5.76 3.77
CA SER A 172 -14.17 -5.59 3.19
C SER A 172 -14.45 -6.62 2.09
N ALA A 173 -13.42 -7.03 1.35
CA ALA A 173 -13.46 -8.10 0.34
C ALA A 173 -12.03 -8.58 0.03
N ILE A 174 -11.92 -9.72 -0.63
CA ILE A 174 -10.69 -10.30 -1.16
C ILE A 174 -10.89 -10.65 -2.64
N GLY A 175 -9.79 -10.81 -3.40
CA GLY A 175 -9.87 -11.23 -4.79
C GLY A 175 -10.43 -10.17 -5.75
N ARG A 176 -10.28 -8.87 -5.43
CA ARG A 176 -10.75 -7.79 -6.30
C ARG A 176 -9.83 -7.61 -7.51
N SER A 177 -10.41 -7.66 -8.70
CA SER A 177 -9.72 -7.47 -9.99
C SER A 177 -10.49 -6.51 -10.88
N ASN A 178 -9.85 -6.06 -11.98
CA ASN A 178 -10.39 -5.07 -12.92
C ASN A 178 -10.72 -3.72 -12.24
N ILE A 179 -9.84 -3.30 -11.32
CA ILE A 179 -10.01 -2.06 -10.53
C ILE A 179 -9.23 -0.91 -11.18
N LEU A 180 -7.97 -1.13 -11.57
CA LEU A 180 -7.07 -0.09 -12.08
C LEU A 180 -6.94 -0.11 -13.60
N ASP A 181 -6.47 -1.20 -14.16
CA ASP A 181 -6.22 -1.31 -15.61
C ASP A 181 -6.33 -2.77 -16.08
N SER A 182 -6.83 -2.95 -17.32
CA SER A 182 -7.03 -4.26 -17.96
C SER A 182 -5.73 -5.02 -18.27
N GLY A 183 -4.56 -4.43 -18.02
CA GLY A 183 -3.24 -5.05 -18.22
C GLY A 183 -2.51 -5.47 -16.95
N SER A 184 -3.05 -5.12 -15.79
CA SER A 184 -2.44 -5.38 -14.49
C SER A 184 -2.79 -6.76 -13.94
N TYR A 185 -1.92 -7.32 -13.09
CA TYR A 185 -2.23 -8.52 -12.30
C TYR A 185 -2.81 -8.06 -10.97
N GLU A 186 -4.11 -8.17 -10.85
CA GLU A 186 -4.86 -7.69 -9.70
C GLU A 186 -5.49 -8.87 -8.95
N ASP A 187 -5.38 -8.83 -7.63
CA ASP A 187 -6.02 -9.74 -6.67
C ASP A 187 -6.17 -9.00 -5.33
N PHE A 188 -6.70 -7.77 -5.38
CA PHE A 188 -6.62 -6.87 -4.25
C PHE A 188 -7.43 -7.30 -3.03
N ILE A 189 -6.87 -7.01 -1.86
CA ILE A 189 -7.58 -6.89 -0.60
C ILE A 189 -8.31 -5.55 -0.61
N GLN A 190 -9.63 -5.55 -0.44
CA GLN A 190 -10.41 -4.34 -0.21
C GLN A 190 -10.56 -4.08 1.28
N THR A 191 -10.38 -2.81 1.70
CA THR A 191 -10.55 -2.39 3.10
C THR A 191 -11.26 -1.04 3.18
N ASP A 192 -11.94 -0.78 4.30
CA ASP A 192 -12.49 0.53 4.67
C ASP A 192 -11.52 1.35 5.56
N ALA A 193 -10.36 0.79 5.94
CA ALA A 193 -9.27 1.57 6.49
C ALA A 193 -8.93 2.71 5.52
N ALA A 194 -8.79 3.94 6.02
CA ALA A 194 -8.60 5.10 5.18
C ALA A 194 -7.23 5.09 4.47
N ILE A 195 -7.23 4.79 3.18
CA ILE A 195 -6.08 4.91 2.27
C ILE A 195 -6.20 6.23 1.53
N ASN A 196 -5.14 7.02 1.49
CA ASN A 196 -5.09 8.32 0.80
C ASN A 196 -3.76 8.45 0.04
N PRO A 197 -3.66 9.38 -0.93
CA PRO A 197 -2.40 9.65 -1.63
C PRO A 197 -1.25 9.86 -0.65
N GLY A 198 -0.14 9.14 -0.85
CA GLY A 198 1.01 9.06 0.05
C GLY A 198 1.04 7.82 0.94
N ASN A 199 -0.10 7.15 1.20
CA ASN A 199 -0.12 5.82 1.82
C ASN A 199 0.29 4.71 0.85
N SER A 200 0.30 4.96 -0.46
CA SER A 200 0.76 4.01 -1.48
C SER A 200 2.16 3.50 -1.15
N GLY A 201 2.34 2.19 -1.20
CA GLY A 201 3.57 1.49 -0.80
C GLY A 201 3.69 1.21 0.70
N GLY A 202 2.81 1.76 1.54
CA GLY A 202 2.76 1.52 2.97
C GLY A 202 2.13 0.17 3.33
N ALA A 203 2.15 -0.15 4.62
CA ALA A 203 1.70 -1.43 5.14
C ALA A 203 0.19 -1.51 5.33
N LEU A 204 -0.41 -2.64 4.95
CA LEU A 204 -1.66 -3.14 5.53
C LEU A 204 -1.32 -4.31 6.45
N LEU A 205 -1.75 -4.25 7.70
CA LEU A 205 -1.37 -5.17 8.77
C LEU A 205 -2.60 -5.91 9.32
N ASN A 206 -2.39 -7.15 9.78
CA ASN A 206 -3.33 -7.82 10.66
C ASN A 206 -3.14 -7.37 12.12
N MET A 207 -3.96 -7.89 13.05
CA MET A 207 -3.90 -7.53 14.47
C MET A 207 -2.75 -8.21 15.23
N ASP A 208 -1.97 -9.07 14.59
CA ASP A 208 -0.69 -9.60 15.11
C ASP A 208 0.50 -8.72 14.72
N GLY A 209 0.25 -7.68 13.90
CA GLY A 209 1.25 -6.74 13.38
C GLY A 209 2.07 -7.32 12.23
N GLU A 210 1.50 -8.28 11.49
CA GLU A 210 2.13 -8.87 10.32
C GLU A 210 1.65 -8.16 9.04
N LEU A 211 2.52 -8.06 8.06
CA LEU A 211 2.25 -7.45 6.76
C LEU A 211 1.38 -8.38 5.91
N ILE A 212 0.12 -8.04 5.72
CA ILE A 212 -0.82 -8.80 4.90
C ILE A 212 -1.07 -8.17 3.53
N GLY A 213 -0.60 -6.94 3.31
CA GLY A 213 -0.70 -6.28 2.01
C GLY A 213 0.06 -4.97 1.93
N ILE A 214 0.22 -4.48 0.70
CA ILE A 214 0.80 -3.17 0.39
C ILE A 214 -0.31 -2.24 -0.09
N ASN A 215 -0.54 -1.15 0.64
CA ASN A 215 -1.53 -0.14 0.27
C ASN A 215 -1.21 0.42 -1.12
N THR A 216 -2.17 0.48 -2.04
CA THR A 216 -1.86 0.92 -3.41
C THR A 216 -2.85 1.94 -3.97
N ALA A 217 -4.15 1.69 -3.90
CA ALA A 217 -5.15 2.46 -4.61
C ALA A 217 -6.38 2.77 -3.78
N ILE A 218 -7.17 3.71 -4.26
CA ILE A 218 -8.50 4.04 -3.74
C ILE A 218 -9.49 4.09 -4.90
N ALA A 219 -10.73 3.67 -4.67
CA ALA A 219 -11.81 3.94 -5.59
C ALA A 219 -12.23 5.41 -5.45
N THR A 220 -11.92 6.22 -6.46
CA THR A 220 -12.32 7.65 -6.50
C THR A 220 -13.53 7.80 -7.42
N GLY A 221 -14.65 8.31 -6.87
CA GLY A 221 -15.83 8.63 -7.68
C GLY A 221 -15.74 10.04 -8.28
N GLY A 222 -15.04 10.21 -9.42
CA GLY A 222 -15.00 11.48 -10.14
C GLY A 222 -13.93 12.47 -9.66
N TYR A 223 -14.25 13.77 -9.57
CA TYR A 223 -13.28 14.86 -9.36
C TYR A 223 -12.68 14.98 -7.96
N GLU A 224 -13.18 14.26 -6.96
CA GLU A 224 -12.67 14.35 -5.59
C GLU A 224 -11.56 13.33 -5.34
N LYS A 225 -10.40 13.82 -4.91
CA LYS A 225 -9.23 13.02 -4.53
C LYS A 225 -9.26 12.73 -3.03
N GLY A 226 -9.89 11.63 -2.61
CA GLY A 226 -9.90 11.23 -1.20
C GLY A 226 -10.60 9.89 -0.98
N ASN A 227 -10.28 9.25 0.15
CA ASN A 227 -10.89 7.97 0.53
C ASN A 227 -12.40 8.14 0.80
N ARG A 228 -13.20 7.22 0.24
CA ARG A 228 -14.65 7.12 0.46
C ARG A 228 -15.05 5.81 1.14
N GLY A 229 -14.17 5.23 1.93
CA GLY A 229 -14.38 3.94 2.57
C GLY A 229 -14.10 2.75 1.65
N VAL A 230 -13.37 2.96 0.54
CA VAL A 230 -12.95 1.89 -0.37
C VAL A 230 -11.49 2.09 -0.71
N GLY A 231 -10.63 1.33 -0.07
CA GLY A 231 -9.19 1.25 -0.31
C GLY A 231 -8.81 -0.15 -0.77
N PHE A 232 -7.66 -0.25 -1.44
CA PHE A 232 -7.12 -1.49 -1.97
C PHE A 232 -5.67 -1.68 -1.56
N ALA A 233 -5.31 -2.94 -1.30
CA ALA A 233 -3.94 -3.33 -1.04
C ALA A 233 -3.57 -4.57 -1.85
N ILE A 234 -2.32 -4.63 -2.32
CA ILE A 234 -1.75 -5.80 -2.99
C ILE A 234 -1.47 -6.86 -1.92
N PRO A 235 -1.95 -8.10 -2.06
CA PRO A 235 -1.78 -9.16 -1.06
C PRO A 235 -0.31 -9.48 -0.78
N SER A 236 0.01 -9.80 0.48
CA SER A 236 1.35 -10.23 0.87
C SER A 236 1.78 -11.53 0.17
N SER A 237 0.86 -12.44 -0.10
CA SER A 237 1.14 -13.67 -0.86
C SER A 237 1.61 -13.39 -2.28
N MET A 238 1.01 -12.38 -2.95
CA MET A 238 1.48 -11.92 -4.27
C MET A 238 2.84 -11.25 -4.15
N ALA A 239 3.02 -10.32 -3.20
CA ALA A 239 4.28 -9.63 -2.97
C ALA A 239 5.43 -10.62 -2.69
N ASN A 240 5.20 -11.62 -1.86
CA ASN A 240 6.19 -12.62 -1.49
C ASN A 240 6.64 -13.49 -2.68
N ARG A 241 5.69 -13.86 -3.59
CA ARG A 241 6.00 -14.65 -4.79
C ARG A 241 6.95 -13.92 -5.73
N ILE A 242 6.82 -12.61 -5.90
CA ILE A 242 7.60 -11.84 -6.87
C ILE A 242 8.82 -11.16 -6.26
N MET A 243 8.87 -10.98 -4.95
CA MET A 243 9.96 -10.28 -4.26
C MET A 243 11.32 -10.94 -4.52
N SER A 244 11.40 -12.27 -4.53
CA SER A 244 12.64 -12.99 -4.86
C SER A 244 13.12 -12.68 -6.28
N ASP A 245 12.21 -12.68 -7.27
CA ASP A 245 12.56 -12.35 -8.65
C ASP A 245 13.05 -10.89 -8.78
N LEU A 246 12.39 -9.95 -8.07
CA LEU A 246 12.81 -8.54 -8.07
C LEU A 246 14.19 -8.36 -7.44
N ILE A 247 14.49 -9.07 -6.35
CA ILE A 247 15.79 -9.00 -5.66
C ILE A 247 16.89 -9.66 -6.51
N ASP A 248 16.61 -10.84 -7.07
CA ASP A 248 17.64 -11.66 -7.74
C ASP A 248 17.90 -11.21 -9.19
N LYS A 249 16.87 -10.73 -9.90
CA LYS A 249 16.91 -10.44 -11.34
C LYS A 249 16.62 -8.99 -11.70
N GLY A 250 15.98 -8.23 -10.80
CA GLY A 250 15.50 -6.88 -11.06
C GLY A 250 14.14 -6.80 -11.76
N TYR A 251 13.59 -7.92 -12.21
CA TYR A 251 12.29 -7.99 -12.89
C TYR A 251 11.64 -9.36 -12.72
N VAL A 252 10.31 -9.41 -12.94
CA VAL A 252 9.52 -10.66 -12.84
C VAL A 252 9.44 -11.35 -14.19
N THR A 253 9.81 -12.63 -14.22
CA THR A 253 9.68 -13.48 -15.42
C THR A 253 8.28 -14.08 -15.48
N ARG A 254 7.55 -13.84 -16.57
CA ARG A 254 6.23 -14.42 -16.82
C ARG A 254 6.21 -15.21 -18.12
N SER A 255 5.54 -16.36 -18.07
CA SER A 255 5.30 -17.16 -19.27
C SER A 255 4.00 -16.75 -19.95
N TRP A 256 3.97 -16.81 -21.26
CA TRP A 256 2.77 -16.57 -22.07
C TRP A 256 2.14 -17.90 -22.45
N LEU A 257 0.88 -18.12 -22.06
CA LEU A 257 0.17 -19.38 -22.38
C LEU A 257 -0.50 -19.34 -23.77
N GLY A 258 -0.72 -18.16 -24.32
CA GLY A 258 -1.29 -18.01 -25.66
C GLY A 258 -2.77 -18.41 -25.75
N VAL A 259 -3.53 -18.24 -24.67
CA VAL A 259 -4.98 -18.47 -24.62
C VAL A 259 -5.71 -17.16 -24.45
N ILE A 260 -6.95 -17.11 -24.91
CA ILE A 260 -7.90 -16.04 -24.59
C ILE A 260 -8.90 -16.64 -23.62
N ILE A 261 -9.08 -15.97 -22.48
CA ILE A 261 -10.01 -16.39 -21.44
C ILE A 261 -11.24 -15.50 -21.51
N GLN A 262 -12.42 -16.10 -21.42
CA GLN A 262 -13.72 -15.44 -21.37
C GLN A 262 -14.48 -15.93 -20.14
N ASP A 263 -15.19 -15.03 -19.47
CA ASP A 263 -16.08 -15.39 -18.37
C ASP A 263 -17.19 -16.34 -18.87
N LEU A 264 -17.48 -17.35 -18.09
CA LEU A 264 -18.56 -18.29 -18.35
C LEU A 264 -19.88 -17.65 -17.90
N ASP A 265 -20.61 -17.04 -18.84
CA ASP A 265 -21.97 -16.59 -18.58
C ASP A 265 -23.01 -17.72 -18.69
N SER A 266 -24.24 -17.42 -18.24
CA SER A 266 -25.32 -18.43 -18.20
C SER A 266 -25.70 -18.95 -19.60
N GLU A 267 -25.66 -18.09 -20.62
CA GLU A 267 -26.04 -18.46 -21.99
C GLU A 267 -24.98 -19.39 -22.59
N THR A 268 -23.71 -19.10 -22.36
CA THR A 268 -22.60 -19.93 -22.83
C THR A 268 -22.56 -21.26 -22.09
N ALA A 269 -22.83 -21.29 -20.78
CA ALA A 269 -22.90 -22.52 -20.00
C ALA A 269 -24.02 -23.43 -20.50
N ASP A 270 -25.21 -22.88 -20.76
CA ASP A 270 -26.35 -23.61 -21.31
C ASP A 270 -26.07 -24.15 -22.73
N ALA A 271 -25.40 -23.36 -23.56
CA ALA A 271 -25.03 -23.77 -24.92
C ALA A 271 -23.98 -24.89 -24.99
N LEU A 272 -23.11 -24.95 -23.96
CA LEU A 272 -22.04 -25.94 -23.82
C LEU A 272 -22.41 -27.14 -22.93
N ASP A 273 -23.66 -27.19 -22.42
CA ASP A 273 -24.16 -28.22 -21.50
C ASP A 273 -23.26 -28.38 -20.24
N ILE A 274 -22.87 -27.22 -19.65
CA ILE A 274 -22.02 -27.13 -18.47
C ILE A 274 -22.88 -26.81 -17.25
N ASP A 275 -22.85 -27.68 -16.23
CA ASP A 275 -23.64 -27.51 -15.00
C ASP A 275 -23.22 -26.33 -14.13
N THR A 276 -21.93 -25.95 -14.16
CA THR A 276 -21.41 -24.82 -13.40
C THR A 276 -21.61 -23.51 -14.18
N ARG A 277 -21.92 -22.44 -13.42
CA ARG A 277 -22.05 -21.07 -13.99
C ARG A 277 -20.92 -20.15 -13.52
N ASN A 278 -19.91 -20.71 -12.88
CA ASN A 278 -18.71 -20.00 -12.43
C ASN A 278 -17.48 -20.66 -13.06
N GLY A 279 -16.69 -19.87 -13.77
CA GLY A 279 -15.48 -20.34 -14.41
C GLY A 279 -15.05 -19.46 -15.57
N ALA A 280 -14.02 -19.92 -16.26
CA ALA A 280 -13.50 -19.30 -17.46
C ALA A 280 -13.43 -20.34 -18.59
N LEU A 281 -13.70 -19.88 -19.81
CA LEU A 281 -13.56 -20.62 -21.07
C LEU A 281 -12.23 -20.26 -21.74
#